data_fd59ded0e28fca59a1a0d1e15006568c
#
_entry.id   fd59ded0e28fca59a1a0d1e15006568c
#
_cell.length_a   1.000
_cell.length_b   1.000
_cell.length_c   1.000
_cell.angle_alpha   90.00
_cell.angle_beta   90.00
_cell.angle_gamma   90.00
#
_symmetry.space_group_name_H-M   'P 1'
#
loop_
_entity.id
_entity.type
_entity.pdbx_description
1 polymer ?
#
loop_
_entity_poly.entity_id
_entity_poly.type
_entity_poly.pdbx_seq_one_letter_code
_entity_poly.pdbx_strand_id
1 'polypeptide(L)'
;DPADYARMVSNDLMGITRDDLAYDVGRNVDDSVHLFEEWGLPIWKTDADGVRHDGAESLKEGLPALKDGGKPVRSGKWQIMINGESYKWIVAEAAKKALGLDRIQERVFIVKLVNDKNDPSRIAGAVGFSVRENKVYVYKAKAVMLAAGGCVNLFRPRSVGEGSGRAWYPV
;
A
#
# COMPACT_ATOMS: atom_id res chain seq x y z
N ASP A 1 -12.25 -14.22 -1.05
CA ASP A 1 -13.58 -13.63 -1.19
C ASP A 1 -13.57 -12.20 -0.68
N PRO A 2 -13.96 -11.20 -1.51
CA PRO A 2 -13.99 -9.78 -1.12
C PRO A 2 -14.87 -9.48 0.09
N ALA A 3 -15.97 -10.22 0.27
CA ALA A 3 -16.85 -10.06 1.42
C ALA A 3 -16.19 -10.55 2.72
N ASP A 4 -15.41 -11.62 2.64
CA ASP A 4 -14.62 -12.11 3.79
C ASP A 4 -13.53 -11.11 4.18
N TYR A 5 -12.89 -10.49 3.18
CA TYR A 5 -11.91 -9.44 3.42
C TYR A 5 -12.54 -8.22 4.11
N ALA A 6 -13.64 -7.71 3.59
CA ALA A 6 -14.34 -6.58 4.18
C ALA A 6 -14.78 -6.87 5.63
N ARG A 7 -15.33 -8.07 5.87
CA ARG A 7 -15.73 -8.51 7.22
C ARG A 7 -14.53 -8.61 8.17
N MET A 8 -13.38 -9.14 7.70
CA MET A 8 -12.17 -9.22 8.50
C MET A 8 -11.69 -7.83 8.90
N VAL A 9 -11.59 -6.90 7.93
CA VAL A 9 -11.16 -5.52 8.19
C VAL A 9 -12.12 -4.81 9.15
N SER A 10 -13.42 -4.98 8.97
CA SER A 10 -14.43 -4.40 9.86
C SER A 10 -14.32 -4.92 11.28
N ASN A 11 -14.09 -6.23 11.45
CA ASN A 11 -13.90 -6.83 12.77
C ASN A 11 -12.61 -6.34 13.45
N ASP A 12 -11.50 -6.31 12.71
CA ASP A 12 -10.20 -5.89 13.25
C ASP A 12 -10.19 -4.41 13.66
N LEU A 13 -10.95 -3.59 12.95
CA LEU A 13 -11.08 -2.15 13.23
C LEU A 13 -12.37 -1.79 13.99
N MET A 14 -13.00 -2.78 14.65
CA MET A 14 -14.18 -2.57 15.52
C MET A 14 -15.34 -1.83 14.84
N GLY A 15 -15.54 -2.06 13.54
CA GLY A 15 -16.61 -1.44 12.75
C GLY A 15 -16.34 0.01 12.34
N ILE A 16 -15.18 0.58 12.65
CA ILE A 16 -14.80 1.93 12.19
C ILE A 16 -14.18 1.84 10.81
N THR A 17 -14.97 1.41 9.82
CA THR A 17 -14.50 1.21 8.45
C THR A 17 -15.56 1.61 7.42
N ARG A 18 -15.09 1.86 6.22
CA ARG A 18 -15.90 1.93 5.02
C ARG A 18 -15.88 0.55 4.37
N ASP A 19 -16.86 -0.29 4.72
CA ASP A 19 -16.93 -1.68 4.25
C ASP A 19 -17.04 -1.79 2.73
N ASP A 20 -17.66 -0.82 2.08
CA ASP A 20 -17.71 -0.70 0.63
C ASP A 20 -16.30 -0.52 0.02
N LEU A 21 -15.46 0.32 0.60
CA LEU A 21 -14.07 0.50 0.16
C LEU A 21 -13.20 -0.72 0.48
N ALA A 22 -13.41 -1.34 1.64
CA ALA A 22 -12.73 -2.59 1.99
C ALA A 22 -13.10 -3.71 1.01
N TYR A 23 -14.37 -3.80 0.60
CA TYR A 23 -14.81 -4.73 -0.42
C TYR A 23 -14.13 -4.48 -1.76
N ASP A 24 -14.04 -3.23 -2.21
CA ASP A 24 -13.34 -2.86 -3.44
C ASP A 24 -11.85 -3.21 -3.41
N VAL A 25 -11.18 -2.99 -2.27
CA VAL A 25 -9.79 -3.44 -2.09
C VAL A 25 -9.70 -4.96 -2.17
N GLY A 26 -10.56 -5.69 -1.45
CA GLY A 26 -10.58 -7.14 -1.45
C GLY A 26 -10.83 -7.75 -2.84
N ARG A 27 -11.61 -7.08 -3.68
CA ARG A 27 -11.89 -7.49 -5.06
C ARG A 27 -10.66 -7.38 -5.98
N ASN A 28 -9.77 -6.43 -5.71
CA ASN A 28 -8.62 -6.13 -6.55
C ASN A 28 -7.27 -6.57 -5.94
N VAL A 29 -7.26 -7.17 -4.76
CA VAL A 29 -6.01 -7.53 -4.07
C VAL A 29 -5.22 -8.61 -4.82
N ASP A 30 -5.90 -9.48 -5.51
CA ASP A 30 -5.28 -10.60 -6.25
C ASP A 30 -4.37 -10.08 -7.37
N ASP A 31 -4.90 -9.18 -8.19
CA ASP A 31 -4.13 -8.54 -9.27
C ASP A 31 -2.93 -7.77 -8.69
N SER A 32 -3.12 -7.10 -7.56
CA SER A 32 -2.04 -6.37 -6.89
C SER A 32 -0.92 -7.30 -6.39
N VAL A 33 -1.27 -8.47 -5.86
CA VAL A 33 -0.30 -9.48 -5.43
C VAL A 33 0.52 -10.01 -6.61
N HIS A 34 -0.13 -10.25 -7.75
CA HIS A 34 0.58 -10.67 -8.96
C HIS A 34 1.53 -9.61 -9.50
N LEU A 35 1.17 -8.34 -9.45
CA LEU A 35 2.08 -7.25 -9.80
C LEU A 35 3.33 -7.23 -8.90
N PHE A 36 3.19 -7.44 -7.62
CA PHE A 36 4.34 -7.52 -6.72
C PHE A 36 5.25 -8.69 -7.06
N GLU A 37 4.68 -9.83 -7.44
CA GLU A 37 5.44 -10.99 -7.91
C GLU A 37 6.20 -10.68 -9.21
N GLU A 38 5.55 -10.05 -10.19
CA GLU A 38 6.17 -9.61 -11.44
C GLU A 38 7.35 -8.64 -11.21
N TRP A 39 7.26 -7.81 -10.18
CA TRP A 39 8.33 -6.90 -9.78
C TRP A 39 9.45 -7.58 -9.00
N GLY A 40 9.32 -8.87 -8.74
CA GLY A 40 10.36 -9.69 -8.09
C GLY A 40 10.23 -9.80 -6.58
N LEU A 41 9.06 -9.49 -5.99
CA LEU A 41 8.83 -9.73 -4.58
C LEU A 41 8.62 -11.23 -4.34
N PRO A 42 9.41 -11.88 -3.47
CA PRO A 42 9.27 -13.30 -3.16
C PRO A 42 8.05 -13.52 -2.24
N ILE A 43 6.88 -13.65 -2.85
CA ILE A 43 5.62 -13.86 -2.12
C ILE A 43 5.43 -15.33 -1.75
N TRP A 44 5.93 -16.23 -2.61
CA TRP A 44 5.77 -17.66 -2.47
C TRP A 44 6.94 -18.28 -1.73
N LYS A 45 6.66 -19.23 -0.86
CA LYS A 45 7.71 -20.03 -0.26
C LYS A 45 8.37 -20.89 -1.34
N THR A 46 9.70 -20.82 -1.39
CA THR A 46 10.53 -21.65 -2.25
C THR A 46 11.49 -22.45 -1.38
N ASP A 47 11.87 -23.62 -1.84
CA ASP A 47 12.96 -24.40 -1.23
C ASP A 47 14.35 -23.83 -1.58
N ALA A 48 15.39 -24.49 -1.11
CA ALA A 48 16.77 -24.09 -1.36
C ALA A 48 17.15 -24.10 -2.86
N ASP A 49 16.44 -24.88 -3.66
CA ASP A 49 16.65 -24.99 -5.11
C ASP A 49 15.81 -24.01 -5.92
N GLY A 50 15.04 -23.15 -5.24
CA GLY A 50 14.19 -22.14 -5.86
C GLY A 50 12.86 -22.69 -6.39
N VAL A 51 12.51 -23.92 -6.06
CA VAL A 51 11.26 -24.57 -6.47
C VAL A 51 10.14 -24.10 -5.57
N ARG A 52 9.02 -23.66 -6.14
CA ARG A 52 7.81 -23.28 -5.39
C ARG A 52 7.10 -24.52 -4.88
N HIS A 53 6.69 -24.48 -3.61
CA HIS A 53 5.89 -25.55 -3.04
C HIS A 53 4.52 -25.67 -3.70
N ASP A 54 4.03 -26.91 -3.79
CA ASP A 54 2.69 -27.16 -4.33
C ASP A 54 1.58 -26.66 -3.39
N GLY A 55 0.35 -26.70 -3.89
CA GLY A 55 -0.78 -26.18 -3.14
C GLY A 55 -1.08 -26.89 -1.83
N ALA A 56 -0.77 -28.18 -1.72
CA ALA A 56 -1.03 -28.96 -0.53
C ALA A 56 -0.08 -28.59 0.62
N GLU A 57 1.19 -28.39 0.33
CA GLU A 57 2.17 -27.91 1.31
C GLU A 57 1.90 -26.45 1.69
N SER A 58 1.62 -25.62 0.70
CA SER A 58 1.30 -24.22 0.91
C SER A 58 0.12 -24.02 1.86
N LEU A 59 -0.90 -24.86 1.76
CA LEU A 59 -2.06 -24.84 2.66
C LEU A 59 -1.71 -25.21 4.09
N LYS A 60 -0.88 -26.23 4.30
CA LYS A 60 -0.42 -26.64 5.64
C LYS A 60 0.37 -25.53 6.34
N GLU A 61 1.10 -24.74 5.59
CA GLU A 61 1.92 -23.66 6.09
C GLU A 61 1.21 -22.29 6.07
N GLY A 62 -0.07 -22.25 5.70
CA GLY A 62 -0.82 -20.99 5.57
C GLY A 62 -0.49 -20.19 4.32
N LEU A 63 0.22 -20.77 3.36
CA LEU A 63 0.50 -20.14 2.08
C LEU A 63 -0.59 -20.43 1.07
N PRO A 64 -0.82 -19.54 0.08
CA PRO A 64 -1.80 -19.81 -0.98
C PRO A 64 -1.40 -21.01 -1.83
N ALA A 65 -2.39 -21.83 -2.19
CA ALA A 65 -2.20 -22.92 -3.12
C ALA A 65 -1.92 -22.41 -4.54
N LEU A 66 -1.09 -23.14 -5.28
CA LEU A 66 -0.85 -22.88 -6.69
C LEU A 66 -1.79 -23.72 -7.57
N LYS A 67 -2.30 -23.10 -8.61
CA LYS A 67 -3.07 -23.72 -9.68
C LYS A 67 -2.13 -24.23 -10.78
N ASP A 68 -2.61 -25.16 -11.59
CA ASP A 68 -1.96 -25.47 -12.85
C ASP A 68 -1.71 -24.19 -13.66
N GLY A 69 -0.48 -23.96 -14.04
CA GLY A 69 -0.04 -22.71 -14.69
C GLY A 69 0.51 -21.64 -13.75
N GLY A 70 0.74 -21.95 -12.48
CA GLY A 70 1.45 -21.08 -11.52
C GLY A 70 0.65 -19.93 -10.95
N LYS A 71 -0.67 -19.83 -11.24
CA LYS A 71 -1.54 -18.86 -10.60
C LYS A 71 -2.04 -19.37 -9.25
N PRO A 72 -2.08 -18.54 -8.20
CA PRO A 72 -2.59 -18.96 -6.91
C PRO A 72 -4.08 -19.29 -6.96
N VAL A 73 -4.46 -20.34 -6.25
CA VAL A 73 -5.86 -20.67 -6.00
C VAL A 73 -6.19 -20.27 -4.58
N ARG A 74 -7.19 -19.46 -4.41
CA ARG A 74 -7.74 -19.22 -3.08
C ARG A 74 -8.51 -20.44 -2.62
N SER A 75 -8.03 -21.07 -1.58
CA SER A 75 -8.75 -22.12 -0.87
C SER A 75 -9.00 -21.67 0.55
N GLY A 76 -10.09 -20.96 0.77
CA GLY A 76 -10.46 -20.50 2.10
C GLY A 76 -9.76 -19.21 2.55
N LYS A 77 -9.53 -19.08 3.85
CA LYS A 77 -8.94 -17.88 4.47
C LYS A 77 -7.43 -17.98 4.49
N TRP A 78 -6.77 -17.06 3.82
CA TRP A 78 -5.32 -16.95 3.88
C TRP A 78 -4.89 -15.48 4.00
N GLN A 79 -3.73 -15.29 4.56
CA GLN A 79 -3.12 -13.97 4.74
C GLN A 79 -1.69 -14.02 4.22
N ILE A 80 -1.33 -13.03 3.40
CA ILE A 80 0.05 -12.85 2.96
C ILE A 80 0.72 -11.85 3.89
N MET A 81 1.84 -12.27 4.47
CA MET A 81 2.69 -11.39 5.25
C MET A 81 3.84 -10.92 4.36
N ILE A 82 3.86 -9.62 4.06
CA ILE A 82 4.89 -9.02 3.23
C ILE A 82 5.82 -8.20 4.12
N ASN A 83 7.12 -8.50 4.07
CA ASN A 83 8.11 -7.75 4.81
C ASN A 83 8.25 -6.33 4.23
N GLY A 84 8.02 -5.31 5.07
CA GLY A 84 8.09 -3.91 4.67
C GLY A 84 9.45 -3.45 4.16
N GLU A 85 10.54 -4.06 4.61
CA GLU A 85 11.89 -3.74 4.15
C GLU A 85 12.10 -4.20 2.71
N SER A 86 11.62 -5.39 2.36
CA SER A 86 11.77 -5.94 1.02
C SER A 86 10.83 -5.27 0.02
N TYR A 87 9.55 -5.19 0.33
CA TYR A 87 8.58 -4.72 -0.66
C TYR A 87 8.74 -3.24 -1.00
N LYS A 88 9.09 -2.40 -0.05
CA LYS A 88 9.27 -0.96 -0.30
C LYS A 88 10.38 -0.69 -1.31
N TRP A 89 11.47 -1.41 -1.20
CA TRP A 89 12.57 -1.29 -2.14
C TRP A 89 12.16 -1.78 -3.53
N ILE A 90 11.55 -2.96 -3.63
CA ILE A 90 11.13 -3.56 -4.91
C ILE A 90 10.11 -2.67 -5.62
N VAL A 91 9.10 -2.18 -4.92
CA VAL A 91 8.09 -1.27 -5.49
C VAL A 91 8.72 0.06 -5.93
N ALA A 92 9.66 0.59 -5.16
CA ALA A 92 10.37 1.81 -5.53
C ALA A 92 11.20 1.63 -6.81
N GLU A 93 11.90 0.50 -6.97
CA GLU A 93 12.65 0.20 -8.19
C GLU A 93 11.73 -0.02 -9.40
N ALA A 94 10.59 -0.70 -9.21
CA ALA A 94 9.58 -0.84 -10.25
C ALA A 94 9.02 0.54 -10.70
N ALA A 95 8.74 1.42 -9.76
CA ALA A 95 8.29 2.78 -10.04
C ALA A 95 9.34 3.59 -10.81
N LYS A 96 10.60 3.54 -10.40
CA LYS A 96 11.72 4.19 -11.10
C LYS A 96 11.87 3.68 -12.54
N LYS A 97 11.75 2.38 -12.73
CA LYS A 97 11.81 1.75 -14.06
C LYS A 97 10.65 2.19 -14.95
N ALA A 98 9.44 2.29 -14.39
CA ALA A 98 8.24 2.65 -15.14
C ALA A 98 8.16 4.14 -15.49
N LEU A 99 8.56 5.02 -14.57
CA LEU A 99 8.39 6.47 -14.71
C LEU A 99 9.63 7.19 -15.23
N GLY A 100 10.82 6.67 -14.95
CA GLY A 100 12.07 7.40 -15.07
C GLY A 100 12.36 8.26 -13.84
N LEU A 101 13.63 8.43 -13.52
CA LEU A 101 14.06 9.16 -12.31
C LEU A 101 13.72 10.64 -12.35
N ASP A 102 13.65 11.25 -13.51
CA ASP A 102 13.30 12.65 -13.75
C ASP A 102 11.85 12.99 -13.38
N ARG A 103 10.98 11.99 -13.31
CA ARG A 103 9.57 12.14 -12.94
C ARG A 103 9.27 11.86 -11.48
N ILE A 104 10.26 11.48 -10.70
CA ILE A 104 10.13 11.17 -9.28
C ILE A 104 10.83 12.27 -8.48
N GLN A 105 10.07 13.13 -7.84
CA GLN A 105 10.61 14.19 -6.98
C GLN A 105 10.65 13.69 -5.53
N GLU A 106 11.82 13.32 -5.08
CA GLU A 106 12.05 12.90 -3.69
C GLU A 106 12.26 14.09 -2.75
N ARG A 107 12.08 13.84 -1.45
CA ARG A 107 12.41 14.80 -0.37
C ARG A 107 11.62 16.10 -0.41
N VAL A 108 10.41 16.04 -0.91
CA VAL A 108 9.46 17.17 -0.87
C VAL A 108 8.32 16.81 0.08
N PHE A 109 8.08 17.69 1.04
CA PHE A 109 6.95 17.58 1.96
C PHE A 109 5.77 18.38 1.39
N ILE A 110 4.74 17.70 0.94
CA ILE A 110 3.52 18.32 0.43
C ILE A 110 2.68 18.79 1.60
N VAL A 111 2.32 20.06 1.59
CA VAL A 111 1.59 20.72 2.68
C VAL A 111 0.18 21.14 2.30
N LYS A 112 -0.11 21.28 1.01
CA LYS A 112 -1.42 21.78 0.57
C LYS A 112 -1.75 21.33 -0.84
N LEU A 113 -2.99 20.90 -1.05
CA LEU A 113 -3.61 20.86 -2.36
C LEU A 113 -4.11 22.25 -2.73
N VAL A 114 -3.98 22.63 -3.98
CA VAL A 114 -4.43 23.93 -4.48
C VAL A 114 -5.55 23.76 -5.48
N ASN A 115 -6.53 24.62 -5.37
CA ASN A 115 -7.70 24.62 -6.23
C ASN A 115 -7.50 25.57 -7.43
N ASP A 116 -8.27 25.36 -8.46
CA ASP A 116 -8.32 26.25 -9.59
C ASP A 116 -8.92 27.62 -9.18
N LYS A 117 -8.34 28.70 -9.71
CA LYS A 117 -8.79 30.06 -9.38
C LYS A 117 -10.21 30.33 -9.87
N ASN A 118 -10.59 29.76 -10.98
CA ASN A 118 -11.88 30.00 -11.63
C ASN A 118 -12.94 28.96 -11.24
N ASP A 119 -12.50 27.82 -10.70
CA ASP A 119 -13.38 26.74 -10.20
C ASP A 119 -12.81 26.17 -8.90
N PRO A 120 -13.22 26.69 -7.75
CA PRO A 120 -12.73 26.23 -6.45
C PRO A 120 -13.06 24.77 -6.11
N SER A 121 -13.97 24.13 -6.84
CA SER A 121 -14.27 22.71 -6.67
C SER A 121 -13.25 21.80 -7.36
N ARG A 122 -12.43 22.33 -8.26
CA ARG A 122 -11.44 21.59 -9.02
C ARG A 122 -10.04 21.72 -8.43
N ILE A 123 -9.37 20.60 -8.25
CA ILE A 123 -7.94 20.58 -7.89
C ILE A 123 -7.10 21.00 -9.10
N ALA A 124 -6.13 21.88 -8.89
CA ALA A 124 -5.19 22.37 -9.89
C ALA A 124 -3.74 21.95 -9.60
N GLY A 125 -3.47 21.35 -8.45
CA GLY A 125 -2.12 20.89 -8.11
C GLY A 125 -1.86 20.79 -6.62
N ALA A 126 -0.59 20.89 -6.26
CA ALA A 126 -0.11 20.81 -4.88
C ALA A 126 1.07 21.75 -4.64
N VAL A 127 1.27 22.12 -3.38
CA VAL A 127 2.43 22.89 -2.92
C VAL A 127 3.16 22.13 -1.83
N GLY A 128 4.47 22.14 -1.89
CA GLY A 128 5.34 21.51 -0.91
C GLY A 128 6.66 22.25 -0.77
N PHE A 129 7.48 21.86 0.17
CA PHE A 129 8.82 22.37 0.36
C PHE A 129 9.83 21.22 0.42
N SER A 130 11.06 21.50 -0.01
CA SER A 130 12.14 20.55 0.13
C SER A 130 12.53 20.41 1.60
N VAL A 131 12.75 19.17 2.05
CA VAL A 131 13.27 18.89 3.39
C VAL A 131 14.81 18.93 3.44
N ARG A 132 15.47 19.23 2.34
CA ARG A 132 16.94 19.32 2.24
C ARG A 132 17.46 20.66 1.73
N GLU A 133 16.64 21.38 0.98
CA GLU A 133 17.03 22.62 0.33
C GLU A 133 16.03 23.72 0.69
N ASN A 134 16.47 24.97 0.68
CA ASN A 134 15.57 26.09 0.89
C ASN A 134 14.76 26.39 -0.39
N LYS A 135 13.86 25.48 -0.75
CA LYS A 135 13.04 25.58 -1.97
C LYS A 135 11.59 25.23 -1.70
N VAL A 136 10.69 25.98 -2.31
CA VAL A 136 9.26 25.69 -2.38
C VAL A 136 8.95 25.17 -3.78
N TYR A 137 8.15 24.12 -3.84
CA TYR A 137 7.70 23.50 -5.08
C TYR A 137 6.21 23.72 -5.27
N VAL A 138 5.84 24.13 -6.48
CA VAL A 138 4.44 24.24 -6.91
C VAL A 138 4.23 23.28 -8.07
N TYR A 139 3.41 22.27 -7.86
CA TYR A 139 3.07 21.31 -8.87
C TYR A 139 1.73 21.65 -9.49
N LYS A 140 1.69 21.82 -10.80
CA LYS A 140 0.45 21.99 -11.56
C LYS A 140 0.02 20.62 -12.08
N ALA A 141 -1.21 20.22 -11.80
CA ALA A 141 -1.72 18.92 -12.19
C ALA A 141 -3.22 18.99 -12.53
N LYS A 142 -3.64 18.19 -13.50
CA LYS A 142 -5.05 18.02 -13.84
C LYS A 142 -5.81 17.16 -12.83
N ALA A 143 -5.10 16.26 -12.16
CA ALA A 143 -5.59 15.41 -11.10
C ALA A 143 -4.47 15.12 -10.10
N VAL A 144 -4.81 14.84 -8.86
CA VAL A 144 -3.87 14.46 -7.80
C VAL A 144 -4.35 13.18 -7.14
N MET A 145 -3.48 12.16 -7.10
CA MET A 145 -3.71 10.98 -6.28
C MET A 145 -3.05 11.20 -4.93
N LEU A 146 -3.84 11.19 -3.86
CA LEU A 146 -3.35 11.28 -2.49
C LEU A 146 -3.09 9.89 -1.94
N ALA A 147 -1.82 9.52 -1.79
CA ALA A 147 -1.37 8.25 -1.27
C ALA A 147 -0.40 8.46 -0.08
N ALA A 148 -0.83 9.25 0.89
CA ALA A 148 0.01 9.72 2.00
C ALA A 148 0.05 8.75 3.20
N GLY A 149 -0.53 7.57 3.09
CA GLY A 149 -0.65 6.59 4.17
C GLY A 149 -1.73 6.93 5.18
N GLY A 150 -1.67 6.32 6.36
CA GLY A 150 -2.66 6.51 7.42
C GLY A 150 -2.53 7.85 8.15
N CYS A 151 -3.62 8.28 8.77
CA CYS A 151 -3.70 9.52 9.57
C CYS A 151 -3.08 9.31 10.97
N VAL A 152 -1.80 9.08 11.03
CA VAL A 152 -1.10 8.64 12.27
C VAL A 152 -0.97 9.71 13.37
N ASN A 153 -1.17 10.98 13.05
CA ASN A 153 -1.04 12.09 14.01
C ASN A 153 -2.35 12.85 14.23
N LEU A 154 -3.48 12.26 13.85
CA LEU A 154 -4.78 12.92 13.99
C LEU A 154 -5.26 12.97 15.43
N PHE A 155 -5.01 11.92 16.20
CA PHE A 155 -5.40 11.83 17.59
C PHE A 155 -4.19 11.58 18.50
N ARG A 156 -4.28 12.07 19.73
CA ARG A 156 -3.26 11.77 20.74
C ARG A 156 -3.37 10.29 21.18
N PRO A 157 -2.35 9.47 20.98
CA PRO A 157 -2.40 8.06 21.38
C PRO A 157 -2.53 7.96 22.92
N ARG A 158 -3.55 7.27 23.41
CA ARG A 158 -3.71 7.05 24.86
C ARG A 158 -2.82 5.95 25.40
N SER A 159 -2.43 5.00 24.55
CA SER A 159 -1.65 3.82 24.92
C SER A 159 -0.13 4.02 24.88
N VAL A 160 0.34 5.15 24.37
CA VAL A 160 1.77 5.47 24.28
C VAL A 160 2.04 6.67 25.16
N GLY A 161 2.95 6.54 26.11
CA GLY A 161 3.32 7.62 27.03
C GLY A 161 3.83 8.87 26.31
N GLU A 162 3.68 10.01 26.96
CA GLU A 162 4.25 11.27 26.45
C GLU A 162 5.76 11.10 26.21
N GLY A 163 6.23 11.51 25.04
CA GLY A 163 7.64 11.47 24.67
C GLY A 163 8.11 10.20 23.96
N SER A 164 7.24 9.23 23.70
CA SER A 164 7.65 8.01 22.95
C SER A 164 7.97 8.26 21.48
N GLY A 165 7.58 9.38 20.89
CA GLY A 165 7.81 9.74 19.49
C GLY A 165 7.24 8.73 18.47
N ARG A 166 6.48 7.74 18.94
CA ARG A 166 5.98 6.63 18.14
C ARG A 166 4.48 6.79 17.90
N ALA A 167 4.13 7.58 16.92
CA ALA A 167 2.77 7.59 16.39
C ALA A 167 2.58 6.35 15.51
N TRP A 168 2.46 5.18 16.13
CA TRP A 168 2.39 3.90 15.40
C TRP A 168 0.97 3.46 15.07
N TYR A 169 -0.02 4.19 15.49
CA TYR A 169 -1.39 3.75 15.31
C TYR A 169 -2.11 4.63 14.30
N PRO A 170 -2.39 4.10 13.11
CA PRO A 170 -3.48 4.64 12.31
C PRO A 170 -4.76 4.47 13.13
N VAL A 171 -5.50 5.49 13.24
CA VAL A 171 -6.86 5.43 13.73
C VAL A 171 -7.78 5.18 12.54
#